data_5b7144f40c8c9e966746b83b5b4dc290
#
_entry.id   5b7144f40c8c9e966746b83b5b4dc290
#
_cell.length_a   1.000
_cell.length_b   1.000
_cell.length_c   1.000
_cell.angle_alpha   90.00
_cell.angle_beta   90.00
_cell.angle_gamma   90.00
#
_symmetry.space_group_name_H-M   'P 1'
#
loop_
_entity.id
_entity.type
_entity.pdbx_description
1 polymer ?
#
loop_
_entity_poly.entity_id
_entity_poly.type
_entity_poly.pdbx_seq_one_letter_code
_entity_poly.pdbx_strand_id
1 'polypeptide(L)'
;ASGMHAIEDYIMSRYQMYLQIYFHPVSRSAEAVLNHILKRAKKLSEESYQFKFEPVHFRPFFNGEVSLEQYVALDENIMMTYFQFWMDEEDLILSDLCRRFINRDLFEHMDLNPEEEPERYAWLVEQVKAIGLDPEYYVKPDSTSDLPYDFYRPGVVPTKRPIYLEMPSGEIRELAEQSHIVSAMANNIKTDYKVYYPKEIHFSE
;
A
#
# COMPACT_ATOMS: atom_id res chain seq x y z
N ALA A 1 11.55 35.09 -5.74
CA ALA A 1 10.87 35.00 -4.44
C ALA A 1 9.45 34.40 -4.57
N SER A 2 8.63 34.89 -5.56
CA SER A 2 7.24 34.37 -5.67
C SER A 2 7.15 32.91 -6.09
N GLY A 3 8.07 32.42 -6.89
CA GLY A 3 8.08 30.99 -7.31
C GLY A 3 8.40 30.01 -6.19
N MET A 4 9.20 30.40 -5.21
CA MET A 4 9.54 29.53 -4.07
C MET A 4 8.31 29.18 -3.23
N HIS A 5 7.50 30.17 -2.87
CA HIS A 5 6.28 29.93 -2.10
C HIS A 5 5.27 29.03 -2.82
N ALA A 6 5.12 29.19 -4.15
CA ALA A 6 4.26 28.31 -4.93
C ALA A 6 4.73 26.83 -4.91
N ILE A 7 6.04 26.61 -4.88
CA ILE A 7 6.61 25.26 -4.77
C ILE A 7 6.43 24.71 -3.34
N GLU A 8 6.62 25.53 -2.31
CA GLU A 8 6.36 25.18 -0.92
C GLU A 8 4.89 24.74 -0.73
N ASP A 9 3.94 25.53 -1.24
CA ASP A 9 2.51 25.22 -1.21
C ASP A 9 2.20 23.90 -1.95
N TYR A 10 2.81 23.68 -3.11
CA TYR A 10 2.66 22.43 -3.85
C TYR A 10 3.18 21.22 -3.07
N ILE A 11 4.37 21.31 -2.48
CA ILE A 11 4.96 20.22 -1.70
C ILE A 11 4.11 19.94 -0.46
N MET A 12 3.65 20.97 0.24
CA MET A 12 2.79 20.84 1.40
C MET A 12 1.44 20.20 1.02
N SER A 13 0.79 20.65 -0.04
CA SER A 13 -0.47 20.08 -0.52
C SER A 13 -0.30 18.62 -0.94
N ARG A 14 0.80 18.30 -1.60
CA ARG A 14 1.14 16.92 -1.96
C ARG A 14 1.36 16.04 -0.72
N TYR A 15 2.08 16.55 0.27
CA TYR A 15 2.29 15.85 1.54
C TYR A 15 0.97 15.55 2.26
N GLN A 16 0.08 16.55 2.36
CA GLN A 16 -1.26 16.39 2.92
C GLN A 16 -2.09 15.36 2.15
N MET A 17 -2.03 15.36 0.83
CA MET A 17 -2.71 14.38 0.00
C MET A 17 -2.21 12.95 0.30
N TYR A 18 -0.90 12.75 0.47
CA TYR A 18 -0.38 11.43 0.83
C TYR A 18 -0.87 10.97 2.20
N LEU A 19 -0.83 11.84 3.21
CA LEU A 19 -1.30 11.50 4.56
C LEU A 19 -2.81 11.18 4.59
N GLN A 20 -3.61 11.98 3.89
CA GLN A 20 -5.08 11.88 3.98
C GLN A 20 -5.68 10.87 3.02
N ILE A 21 -5.00 10.48 1.95
CA ILE A 21 -5.54 9.59 0.92
C ILE A 21 -4.72 8.30 0.84
N TYR A 22 -3.44 8.40 0.48
CA TYR A 22 -2.64 7.20 0.20
C TYR A 22 -2.23 6.42 1.47
N PHE A 23 -1.97 7.12 2.57
CA PHE A 23 -1.64 6.52 3.86
C PHE A 23 -2.84 6.40 4.78
N HIS A 24 -4.03 6.78 4.30
CA HIS A 24 -5.24 6.59 5.09
C HIS A 24 -5.46 5.10 5.37
N PRO A 25 -5.73 4.68 6.62
CA PRO A 25 -5.83 3.27 6.98
C PRO A 25 -6.83 2.48 6.12
N VAL A 26 -7.95 3.09 5.75
CA VAL A 26 -8.96 2.44 4.87
C VAL A 26 -8.39 2.16 3.49
N SER A 27 -7.63 3.09 2.89
CA SER A 27 -6.99 2.90 1.58
C SER A 27 -5.93 1.79 1.66
N ARG A 28 -5.13 1.79 2.72
CA ARG A 28 -4.10 0.77 2.96
C ARG A 28 -4.72 -0.60 3.25
N SER A 29 -5.84 -0.65 3.98
CA SER A 29 -6.60 -1.88 4.22
C SER A 29 -7.15 -2.46 2.90
N ALA A 30 -7.73 -1.62 2.03
CA ALA A 30 -8.20 -2.06 0.72
C ALA A 30 -7.05 -2.62 -0.13
N GLU A 31 -5.89 -1.96 -0.11
CA GLU A 31 -4.69 -2.44 -0.79
C GLU A 31 -4.17 -3.77 -0.21
N ALA A 32 -4.22 -3.95 1.10
CA ALA A 32 -3.86 -5.20 1.75
C ALA A 32 -4.75 -6.37 1.27
N VAL A 33 -6.07 -6.17 1.28
CA VAL A 33 -7.02 -7.18 0.80
C VAL A 33 -6.79 -7.47 -0.69
N LEU A 34 -6.63 -6.43 -1.52
CA LEU A 34 -6.34 -6.55 -2.95
C LEU A 34 -5.08 -7.40 -3.20
N ASN A 35 -4.00 -7.09 -2.49
CA ASN A 35 -2.74 -7.83 -2.61
C ASN A 35 -2.92 -9.31 -2.22
N HIS A 36 -3.71 -9.60 -1.18
CA HIS A 36 -3.98 -10.97 -0.74
C HIS A 36 -4.87 -11.73 -1.72
N ILE A 37 -5.86 -11.08 -2.36
CA ILE A 37 -6.64 -11.68 -3.47
C ILE A 37 -5.70 -12.12 -4.60
N LEU A 38 -4.85 -11.22 -5.09
CA LEU A 38 -3.94 -11.52 -6.19
C LEU A 38 -2.89 -12.58 -5.81
N LYS A 39 -2.37 -12.52 -4.58
CA LYS A 39 -1.46 -13.54 -4.03
C LYS A 39 -2.13 -14.92 -4.00
N ARG A 40 -3.39 -15.01 -3.53
CA ARG A 40 -4.13 -16.27 -3.47
C ARG A 40 -4.44 -16.80 -4.86
N ALA A 41 -4.94 -15.97 -5.75
CA ALA A 41 -5.25 -16.36 -7.13
C ALA A 41 -4.00 -16.85 -7.88
N LYS A 42 -2.85 -16.19 -7.69
CA LYS A 42 -1.57 -16.64 -8.24
C LYS A 42 -1.21 -18.03 -7.71
N LYS A 43 -1.23 -18.23 -6.40
CA LYS A 43 -0.91 -19.53 -5.76
C LYS A 43 -1.83 -20.65 -6.29
N LEU A 44 -3.12 -20.41 -6.36
CA LEU A 44 -4.08 -21.36 -6.91
C LEU A 44 -3.79 -21.71 -8.39
N SER A 45 -3.40 -20.70 -9.18
CA SER A 45 -3.00 -20.92 -10.58
C SER A 45 -1.73 -21.78 -10.67
N GLU A 46 -0.75 -21.59 -9.81
CA GLU A 46 0.47 -22.41 -9.72
C GLU A 46 0.17 -23.85 -9.27
N GLU A 47 -0.81 -24.03 -8.39
CA GLU A 47 -1.29 -25.34 -7.91
C GLU A 47 -2.26 -26.05 -8.88
N SER A 48 -2.49 -25.48 -10.07
CA SER A 48 -3.42 -26.02 -11.09
C SER A 48 -4.86 -26.15 -10.59
N TYR A 49 -5.29 -25.26 -9.72
CA TYR A 49 -6.66 -25.16 -9.25
C TYR A 49 -7.62 -24.92 -10.41
N GLN A 50 -8.78 -25.57 -10.40
CA GLN A 50 -9.80 -25.43 -11.41
C GLN A 50 -10.74 -24.30 -11.05
N PHE A 51 -10.44 -23.11 -11.53
CA PHE A 51 -11.30 -21.95 -11.32
C PHE A 51 -12.65 -22.13 -12.05
N LYS A 52 -13.74 -21.72 -11.42
CA LYS A 52 -15.03 -21.54 -12.08
C LYS A 52 -14.97 -20.40 -13.09
N PHE A 53 -14.22 -19.36 -12.78
CA PHE A 53 -13.92 -18.24 -13.66
C PHE A 53 -12.40 -18.09 -13.83
N GLU A 54 -11.89 -18.62 -14.92
CA GLU A 54 -10.47 -18.73 -15.24
C GLU A 54 -9.77 -17.37 -15.32
N PRO A 55 -8.62 -17.16 -14.65
CA PRO A 55 -7.90 -15.88 -14.60
C PRO A 55 -7.09 -15.60 -15.87
N VAL A 56 -7.70 -15.67 -17.04
CA VAL A 56 -6.97 -15.58 -18.32
C VAL A 56 -6.21 -14.28 -18.50
N HIS A 57 -6.74 -13.16 -18.01
CA HIS A 57 -6.06 -11.86 -18.09
C HIS A 57 -4.94 -11.70 -17.05
N PHE A 58 -4.99 -12.45 -15.95
CA PHE A 58 -3.94 -12.41 -14.92
C PHE A 58 -2.79 -13.39 -15.16
N ARG A 59 -3.01 -14.45 -15.95
CA ARG A 59 -1.99 -15.47 -16.20
C ARG A 59 -0.64 -14.92 -16.69
N PRO A 60 -0.58 -13.96 -17.65
CA PRO A 60 0.69 -13.35 -18.06
C PRO A 60 1.42 -12.66 -16.90
N PHE A 61 0.67 -12.00 -16.00
CA PHE A 61 1.23 -11.33 -14.82
C PHE A 61 1.73 -12.33 -13.79
N PHE A 62 1.01 -13.43 -13.57
CA PHE A 62 1.43 -14.48 -12.64
C PHE A 62 2.71 -15.17 -13.11
N ASN A 63 2.87 -15.36 -14.42
CA ASN A 63 4.05 -15.98 -15.01
C ASN A 63 5.23 -15.01 -15.21
N GLY A 64 5.01 -13.71 -15.08
CA GLY A 64 6.03 -12.69 -15.32
C GLY A 64 6.32 -12.42 -16.80
N GLU A 65 5.47 -12.86 -17.71
CA GLU A 65 5.60 -12.74 -19.16
C GLU A 65 4.45 -11.90 -19.74
N VAL A 66 4.43 -10.61 -19.39
CA VAL A 66 3.36 -9.69 -19.82
C VAL A 66 3.83 -8.80 -20.96
N SER A 67 3.07 -8.76 -22.08
CA SER A 67 3.28 -7.79 -23.15
C SER A 67 2.70 -6.42 -22.79
N LEU A 68 3.10 -5.36 -23.51
CA LEU A 68 2.56 -4.03 -23.33
C LEU A 68 1.04 -3.99 -23.55
N GLU A 69 0.56 -4.69 -24.57
CA GLU A 69 -0.87 -4.79 -24.90
C GLU A 69 -1.65 -5.46 -23.76
N GLN A 70 -1.12 -6.55 -23.21
CA GLN A 70 -1.73 -7.25 -22.07
C GLN A 70 -1.73 -6.38 -20.81
N TYR A 71 -0.63 -5.62 -20.58
CA TYR A 71 -0.55 -4.71 -19.45
C TYR A 71 -1.60 -3.61 -19.52
N VAL A 72 -1.75 -2.98 -20.70
CA VAL A 72 -2.72 -1.88 -20.90
C VAL A 72 -4.17 -2.41 -20.92
N ALA A 73 -4.38 -3.67 -21.33
CA ALA A 73 -5.70 -4.28 -21.36
C ALA A 73 -6.24 -4.65 -19.97
N LEU A 74 -5.38 -4.83 -18.96
CA LEU A 74 -5.82 -5.12 -17.60
C LEU A 74 -6.17 -3.82 -16.87
N ASP A 75 -7.43 -3.43 -16.93
CA ASP A 75 -7.98 -2.27 -16.23
C ASP A 75 -8.75 -2.65 -14.96
N GLU A 76 -9.20 -1.64 -14.22
CA GLU A 76 -9.97 -1.84 -12.99
C GLU A 76 -11.31 -2.55 -13.23
N ASN A 77 -11.95 -2.37 -14.39
CA ASN A 77 -13.23 -3.00 -14.69
C ASN A 77 -13.06 -4.52 -14.84
N ILE A 78 -12.00 -4.94 -15.52
CA ILE A 78 -11.63 -6.34 -15.65
C ILE A 78 -11.33 -6.92 -14.26
N MET A 79 -10.51 -6.24 -13.46
CA MET A 79 -10.18 -6.68 -12.10
C MET A 79 -11.44 -6.85 -11.25
N MET A 80 -12.33 -5.84 -11.23
CA MET A 80 -13.58 -5.90 -10.48
C MET A 80 -14.51 -7.01 -10.96
N THR A 81 -14.54 -7.29 -12.27
CA THR A 81 -15.29 -8.40 -12.83
C THR A 81 -14.81 -9.74 -12.31
N TYR A 82 -13.48 -9.97 -12.29
CA TYR A 82 -12.90 -11.18 -11.70
C TYR A 82 -13.25 -11.31 -10.23
N PHE A 83 -13.11 -10.24 -9.44
CA PHE A 83 -13.41 -10.29 -8.01
C PHE A 83 -14.88 -10.62 -7.73
N GLN A 84 -15.81 -10.12 -8.56
CA GLN A 84 -17.23 -10.48 -8.46
C GLN A 84 -17.47 -11.97 -8.74
N PHE A 85 -16.88 -12.53 -9.78
CA PHE A 85 -17.01 -13.96 -10.09
C PHE A 85 -16.28 -14.85 -9.09
N TRP A 86 -15.11 -14.42 -8.58
CA TRP A 86 -14.36 -15.19 -7.60
C TRP A 86 -15.00 -15.20 -6.19
N MET A 87 -16.01 -14.38 -5.94
CA MET A 87 -16.81 -14.52 -4.71
C MET A 87 -17.52 -15.88 -4.60
N ASP A 88 -17.69 -16.57 -5.71
CA ASP A 88 -18.39 -17.87 -5.80
C ASP A 88 -17.43 -19.05 -6.04
N GLU A 89 -16.12 -18.82 -5.93
CA GLU A 89 -15.11 -19.88 -6.01
C GLU A 89 -15.20 -20.84 -4.82
N GLU A 90 -14.74 -22.09 -5.02
CA GLU A 90 -14.73 -23.09 -3.96
C GLU A 90 -13.60 -22.86 -2.93
N ASP A 91 -12.55 -22.17 -3.35
CA ASP A 91 -11.50 -21.74 -2.44
C ASP A 91 -12.04 -20.67 -1.48
N LEU A 92 -12.13 -21.05 -0.19
CA LEU A 92 -12.73 -20.19 0.84
C LEU A 92 -11.94 -18.90 1.08
N ILE A 93 -10.61 -18.93 0.91
CA ILE A 93 -9.77 -17.75 1.12
C ILE A 93 -10.00 -16.75 -0.02
N LEU A 94 -9.93 -17.20 -1.28
CA LEU A 94 -10.15 -16.34 -2.43
C LEU A 94 -11.56 -15.75 -2.42
N SER A 95 -12.57 -16.58 -2.20
CA SER A 95 -13.97 -16.15 -2.20
C SER A 95 -14.29 -15.17 -1.07
N ASP A 96 -13.76 -15.39 0.14
CA ASP A 96 -13.97 -14.48 1.28
C ASP A 96 -13.26 -13.14 1.06
N LEU A 97 -11.99 -13.14 0.65
CA LEU A 97 -11.27 -11.90 0.37
C LEU A 97 -11.94 -11.07 -0.73
N CYS A 98 -12.43 -11.71 -1.79
CA CYS A 98 -13.19 -11.03 -2.84
C CYS A 98 -14.49 -10.42 -2.31
N ARG A 99 -15.24 -11.15 -1.47
CA ARG A 99 -16.45 -10.60 -0.81
C ARG A 99 -16.11 -9.41 0.07
N ARG A 100 -15.05 -9.49 0.87
CA ARG A 100 -14.59 -8.36 1.70
C ARG A 100 -14.28 -7.14 0.86
N PHE A 101 -13.55 -7.31 -0.22
CA PHE A 101 -13.18 -6.21 -1.11
C PHE A 101 -14.40 -5.56 -1.78
N ILE A 102 -15.26 -6.36 -2.41
CA ILE A 102 -16.45 -5.88 -3.14
C ILE A 102 -17.45 -5.21 -2.19
N ASN A 103 -17.68 -5.78 -1.01
CA ASN A 103 -18.63 -5.26 -0.03
C ASN A 103 -18.03 -4.18 0.89
N ARG A 104 -16.74 -3.84 0.71
CA ARG A 104 -16.00 -2.90 1.57
C ARG A 104 -15.96 -3.34 3.03
N ASP A 105 -15.93 -4.64 3.26
CA ASP A 105 -15.75 -5.28 4.55
C ASP A 105 -14.26 -5.47 4.84
N LEU A 106 -13.55 -4.35 4.86
CA LEU A 106 -12.11 -4.29 4.89
C LEU A 106 -11.55 -4.67 6.27
N PHE A 107 -10.24 -4.89 6.33
CA PHE A 107 -9.54 -5.16 7.57
C PHE A 107 -9.50 -3.92 8.48
N GLU A 108 -9.56 -4.14 9.77
CA GLU A 108 -9.19 -3.16 10.77
C GLU A 108 -7.67 -3.08 10.92
N HIS A 109 -7.21 -2.12 11.70
CA HIS A 109 -5.78 -1.93 11.92
C HIS A 109 -5.49 -1.56 13.38
N MET A 110 -4.28 -1.85 13.80
CA MET A 110 -3.70 -1.34 15.03
C MET A 110 -2.30 -0.80 14.78
N ASP A 111 -1.90 0.18 15.58
CA ASP A 111 -0.52 0.65 15.61
C ASP A 111 0.32 -0.43 16.30
N LEU A 112 1.19 -1.07 15.52
CA LEU A 112 2.01 -2.19 15.97
C LEU A 112 3.22 -2.32 15.05
N ASN A 113 4.42 -2.29 15.66
CA ASN A 113 5.65 -2.68 14.98
C ASN A 113 5.98 -4.13 15.36
N PRO A 114 5.88 -5.10 14.42
CA PRO A 114 6.16 -6.51 14.71
C PRO A 114 7.59 -6.78 15.22
N GLU A 115 8.56 -5.92 14.87
CA GLU A 115 9.94 -6.07 15.32
C GLU A 115 10.14 -5.60 16.76
N GLU A 116 9.41 -4.57 17.18
CA GLU A 116 9.48 -4.00 18.53
C GLU A 116 8.52 -4.71 19.50
N GLU A 117 7.39 -5.21 19.01
CA GLU A 117 6.34 -5.84 19.82
C GLU A 117 6.01 -7.28 19.30
N PRO A 118 6.98 -8.19 19.21
CA PRO A 118 6.78 -9.52 18.61
C PRO A 118 5.75 -10.38 19.35
N GLU A 119 5.62 -10.23 20.67
CA GLU A 119 4.64 -10.98 21.46
C GLU A 119 3.20 -10.57 21.13
N ARG A 120 2.96 -9.28 20.98
CA ARG A 120 1.65 -8.73 20.60
C ARG A 120 1.26 -9.12 19.18
N TYR A 121 2.24 -9.10 18.27
CA TYR A 121 2.03 -9.58 16.91
C TYR A 121 1.72 -11.09 16.87
N ALA A 122 2.49 -11.90 17.61
CA ALA A 122 2.24 -13.34 17.70
C ALA A 122 0.85 -13.65 18.30
N TRP A 123 0.45 -12.91 19.31
CA TRP A 123 -0.90 -13.02 19.88
C TRP A 123 -1.98 -12.76 18.82
N LEU A 124 -1.85 -11.68 18.04
CA LEU A 124 -2.79 -11.34 16.96
C LEU A 124 -2.89 -12.48 15.93
N VAL A 125 -1.76 -13.04 15.53
CA VAL A 125 -1.69 -14.19 14.60
C VAL A 125 -2.46 -15.38 15.16
N GLU A 126 -2.31 -15.69 16.45
CA GLU A 126 -3.03 -16.80 17.11
C GLU A 126 -4.55 -16.50 17.20
N GLN A 127 -4.97 -15.25 17.41
CA GLN A 127 -6.40 -14.92 17.39
C GLN A 127 -7.01 -15.14 15.99
N VAL A 128 -6.30 -14.77 14.92
CA VAL A 128 -6.76 -15.00 13.54
C VAL A 128 -6.88 -16.52 13.26
N LYS A 129 -5.92 -17.34 13.71
CA LYS A 129 -6.02 -18.79 13.61
C LYS A 129 -7.19 -19.35 14.40
N ALA A 130 -7.43 -18.83 15.60
CA ALA A 130 -8.49 -19.30 16.48
C ALA A 130 -9.90 -19.15 15.88
N ILE A 131 -10.11 -18.16 15.03
CA ILE A 131 -11.37 -17.99 14.27
C ILE A 131 -11.38 -18.74 12.93
N GLY A 132 -10.37 -19.58 12.66
CA GLY A 132 -10.29 -20.44 11.47
C GLY A 132 -9.77 -19.76 10.20
N LEU A 133 -9.16 -18.58 10.33
CA LEU A 133 -8.58 -17.85 9.20
C LEU A 133 -7.06 -18.11 9.12
N ASP A 134 -6.52 -18.08 7.89
CA ASP A 134 -5.09 -18.25 7.63
C ASP A 134 -4.35 -16.92 7.76
N PRO A 135 -3.49 -16.70 8.76
CA PRO A 135 -2.77 -15.44 8.93
C PRO A 135 -1.93 -15.01 7.73
N GLU A 136 -1.54 -15.93 6.86
CA GLU A 136 -0.82 -15.60 5.62
C GLU A 136 -1.62 -14.66 4.70
N TYR A 137 -2.95 -14.72 4.77
CA TYR A 137 -3.88 -13.95 3.95
C TYR A 137 -4.74 -12.96 4.75
N TYR A 138 -4.71 -13.04 6.09
CA TYR A 138 -5.58 -12.24 6.94
C TYR A 138 -4.82 -11.37 7.96
N VAL A 139 -3.49 -11.41 7.97
CA VAL A 139 -2.66 -10.50 8.76
C VAL A 139 -1.64 -9.83 7.85
N LYS A 140 -1.65 -8.50 7.80
CA LYS A 140 -0.75 -7.74 6.96
C LYS A 140 -0.03 -6.66 7.75
N PRO A 141 1.25 -6.87 8.13
CA PRO A 141 2.11 -5.78 8.56
C PRO A 141 2.34 -4.78 7.43
N ASP A 142 2.32 -3.51 7.76
CA ASP A 142 2.52 -2.41 6.84
C ASP A 142 3.32 -1.28 7.51
N SER A 143 4.14 -0.60 6.74
CA SER A 143 4.87 0.57 7.21
C SER A 143 4.79 1.68 6.17
N THR A 144 4.44 2.87 6.62
CA THR A 144 4.40 4.06 5.78
C THR A 144 5.65 4.90 6.03
N SER A 145 6.75 4.52 5.38
CA SER A 145 8.01 5.27 5.41
C SER A 145 8.27 6.10 4.15
N ASP A 146 7.48 5.89 3.10
CA ASP A 146 7.62 6.60 1.84
C ASP A 146 7.14 8.04 1.96
N LEU A 147 8.09 8.96 1.98
CA LEU A 147 7.79 10.37 1.84
C LEU A 147 7.39 10.68 0.39
N PRO A 148 6.36 11.48 0.19
CA PRO A 148 5.89 11.91 -1.13
C PRO A 148 6.92 12.72 -1.91
N TYR A 149 7.93 13.22 -1.23
CA TYR A 149 9.07 13.93 -1.78
C TYR A 149 10.34 13.45 -1.07
N ASP A 150 11.27 12.88 -1.84
CA ASP A 150 12.59 12.49 -1.34
C ASP A 150 13.45 13.75 -1.29
N PHE A 151 13.56 14.33 -0.12
CA PHE A 151 14.30 15.56 0.10
C PHE A 151 15.81 15.33 -0.02
N TYR A 152 16.48 16.29 -0.59
CA TYR A 152 17.93 16.37 -0.53
C TYR A 152 18.41 16.33 0.94
N ARG A 153 19.27 15.37 1.23
CA ARG A 153 20.00 15.29 2.51
C ARG A 153 21.48 15.40 2.20
N PRO A 154 22.21 16.34 2.85
CA PRO A 154 23.65 16.40 2.69
C PRO A 154 24.30 15.04 2.96
N GLY A 155 25.08 14.52 1.99
CA GLY A 155 25.77 13.24 2.10
C GLY A 155 24.96 11.98 1.74
N VAL A 156 23.69 12.12 1.34
CA VAL A 156 22.85 11.01 0.84
C VAL A 156 22.60 11.21 -0.65
N VAL A 157 22.81 10.14 -1.44
CA VAL A 157 22.47 10.18 -2.88
C VAL A 157 20.94 10.18 -2.98
N PRO A 158 20.31 11.25 -3.54
CA PRO A 158 18.86 11.31 -3.64
C PRO A 158 18.36 10.24 -4.62
N THR A 159 17.30 9.51 -4.24
CA THR A 159 16.64 8.53 -5.12
C THR A 159 15.77 9.20 -6.18
N LYS A 160 15.38 10.47 -5.96
CA LYS A 160 14.61 11.32 -6.89
C LYS A 160 15.40 12.59 -7.21
N ARG A 161 15.05 13.23 -8.33
CA ARG A 161 15.72 14.47 -8.78
C ARG A 161 15.38 15.61 -7.83
N PRO A 162 16.37 16.30 -7.22
CA PRO A 162 16.13 17.48 -6.39
C PRO A 162 15.58 18.64 -7.24
N ILE A 163 14.84 19.54 -6.58
CA ILE A 163 14.34 20.78 -7.20
C ILE A 163 15.35 21.88 -6.94
N TYR A 164 15.78 22.53 -8.00
CA TYR A 164 16.72 23.65 -7.95
C TYR A 164 16.03 24.98 -8.19
N LEU A 165 16.46 26.00 -7.46
CA LEU A 165 16.02 27.38 -7.57
C LEU A 165 17.13 28.21 -8.18
N GLU A 166 16.81 29.00 -9.21
CA GLU A 166 17.67 30.07 -9.70
C GLU A 166 17.41 31.32 -8.87
N MET A 167 18.43 31.76 -8.16
CA MET A 167 18.41 32.96 -7.34
C MET A 167 18.55 34.22 -8.20
N PRO A 168 18.13 35.41 -7.72
CA PRO A 168 18.32 36.68 -8.44
C PRO A 168 19.78 36.99 -8.82
N SER A 169 20.74 36.39 -8.10
CA SER A 169 22.16 36.47 -8.40
C SER A 169 22.61 35.58 -9.56
N GLY A 170 21.72 34.72 -10.11
CA GLY A 170 22.06 33.67 -11.08
C GLY A 170 22.63 32.40 -10.45
N GLU A 171 22.77 32.34 -9.14
CA GLU A 171 23.22 31.15 -8.43
C GLU A 171 22.10 30.12 -8.38
N ILE A 172 22.45 28.83 -8.56
CA ILE A 172 21.52 27.72 -8.47
C ILE A 172 21.65 27.06 -7.10
N ARG A 173 20.55 26.99 -6.34
CA ARG A 173 20.51 26.36 -5.02
C ARG A 173 19.41 25.34 -4.93
N GLU A 174 19.60 24.32 -4.10
CA GLU A 174 18.58 23.32 -3.83
C GLU A 174 17.47 23.90 -2.95
N LEU A 175 16.22 23.45 -3.19
CA LEU A 175 15.03 24.00 -2.53
C LEU A 175 15.09 23.86 -1.00
N ALA A 176 15.50 22.69 -0.47
CA ALA A 176 15.54 22.43 0.96
C ALA A 176 16.60 23.30 1.70
N GLU A 177 17.64 23.80 0.97
CA GLU A 177 18.61 24.73 1.52
C GLU A 177 18.02 26.14 1.70
N GLN A 178 17.00 26.48 0.93
CA GLN A 178 16.39 27.81 0.89
C GLN A 178 15.06 27.87 1.63
N SER A 179 14.35 26.75 1.76
CA SER A 179 13.05 26.65 2.40
C SER A 179 13.17 26.01 3.79
N HIS A 180 12.91 26.79 4.82
CA HIS A 180 12.81 26.26 6.19
C HIS A 180 11.68 25.24 6.36
N ILE A 181 10.56 25.40 5.63
CA ILE A 181 9.42 24.49 5.68
C ILE A 181 9.82 23.14 5.09
N VAL A 182 10.38 23.14 3.88
CA VAL A 182 10.83 21.92 3.21
C VAL A 182 11.93 21.21 4.02
N SER A 183 12.88 21.97 4.56
CA SER A 183 13.95 21.42 5.41
C SER A 183 13.40 20.80 6.71
N ALA A 184 12.43 21.44 7.36
CA ALA A 184 11.80 20.90 8.57
C ALA A 184 11.04 19.61 8.29
N MET A 185 10.35 19.52 7.16
CA MET A 185 9.65 18.29 6.73
C MET A 185 10.64 17.15 6.46
N ALA A 186 11.79 17.44 5.83
CA ALA A 186 12.83 16.45 5.52
C ALA A 186 13.44 15.80 6.78
N ASN A 187 13.53 16.57 7.87
CA ASN A 187 14.18 16.13 9.12
C ASN A 187 13.24 15.40 10.09
N ASN A 188 11.92 15.44 9.87
CA ASN A 188 10.90 14.84 10.75
C ASN A 188 10.20 13.66 10.10
N ILE A 189 10.97 12.69 9.58
CA ILE A 189 10.39 11.45 9.05
C ILE A 189 9.98 10.57 10.22
N LYS A 190 8.69 10.40 10.41
CA LYS A 190 8.13 9.41 11.32
C LYS A 190 7.64 8.22 10.48
N THR A 191 8.24 7.05 10.72
CA THR A 191 7.70 5.80 10.17
C THR A 191 6.51 5.41 11.04
N ASP A 192 5.36 5.19 10.39
CA ASP A 192 4.15 4.72 11.04
C ASP A 192 4.00 3.22 10.73
N TYR A 193 3.89 2.39 11.77
CA TYR A 193 3.76 0.95 11.65
C TYR A 193 2.35 0.54 12.01
N LYS A 194 1.72 -0.23 11.12
CA LYS A 194 0.38 -0.77 11.35
C LYS A 194 0.34 -2.25 11.00
N VAL A 195 -0.56 -2.97 11.66
CA VAL A 195 -0.93 -4.32 11.27
C VAL A 195 -2.41 -4.34 10.97
N TYR A 196 -2.75 -4.81 9.79
CA TYR A 196 -4.13 -4.99 9.32
C TYR A 196 -4.59 -6.42 9.60
N TYR A 197 -5.84 -6.58 10.08
CA TYR A 197 -6.42 -7.85 10.52
C TYR A 197 -7.95 -7.84 10.34
N PRO A 198 -8.61 -9.03 10.33
CA PRO A 198 -10.07 -9.11 10.20
C PRO A 198 -10.77 -8.44 11.37
N LYS A 199 -11.83 -7.70 11.08
CA LYS A 199 -12.63 -6.98 12.09
C LYS A 199 -13.35 -7.89 13.10
N GLU A 200 -13.43 -9.19 12.81
CA GLU A 200 -13.97 -10.21 13.72
C GLU A 200 -13.08 -10.45 14.96
N ILE A 201 -11.85 -9.94 14.94
CA ILE A 201 -10.97 -9.98 16.10
C ILE A 201 -11.34 -8.82 17.02
N HIS A 202 -11.89 -9.16 18.19
CA HIS A 202 -12.25 -8.19 19.21
C HIS A 202 -11.22 -8.23 20.34
N PHE A 203 -10.72 -7.07 20.71
CA PHE A 203 -9.87 -6.93 21.89
C PHE A 203 -10.78 -6.81 23.10
N SER A 204 -10.64 -7.74 24.07
CA SER A 204 -11.25 -7.53 25.39
C SER A 204 -10.54 -6.34 26.05
N GLU A 205 -11.29 -5.29 26.35
CA GLU A 205 -10.81 -4.12 27.12
C GLU A 205 -10.29 -4.54 28.51
#